data_92bbc1045c9aa247b50e5c20232c5621
#
_entry.id   92bbc1045c9aa247b50e5c20232c5621
#
_cell.length_a   1.000
_cell.length_b   1.000
_cell.length_c   1.000
_cell.angle_alpha   90.00
_cell.angle_beta   90.00
_cell.angle_gamma   90.00
#
_symmetry.space_group_name_H-M   'P 1'
#
loop_
_entity.id
_entity.type
_entity.pdbx_description
1 polymer ?
#
loop_
_entity_poly.entity_id
_entity_poly.type
_entity_poly.pdbx_seq_one_letter_code
_entity_poly.pdbx_strand_id
1 'polypeptide(L)'
;MRLLAAIILIMLPLSAAKADCVDPPAPGVDWTRCYFDERSFQGVDLSGAKMKGATFNRADLSNADLAKADLRRGKLISADLQSTSFESARLEEADFTNADLTGATFAGADLRRARLFRANLRNVNFTGARLRGADLLEADLSGATWIDGKRQCAEGSKGQCR
;
A
#
# COMPACT_ATOMS: atom_id res chain seq x y z
N MET A 1 43.91 44.51 21.61
CA MET A 1 42.93 44.36 20.51
C MET A 1 42.57 42.90 20.40
N ARG A 2 41.37 42.51 20.89
CA ARG A 2 40.86 41.13 20.80
C ARG A 2 39.83 41.08 19.66
N LEU A 3 40.18 40.38 18.57
CA LEU A 3 39.28 40.12 17.46
C LEU A 3 38.30 39.02 17.89
N LEU A 4 37.02 39.37 18.05
CA LEU A 4 35.91 38.46 18.20
C LEU A 4 35.57 37.92 16.81
N ALA A 5 35.92 36.66 16.54
CA ALA A 5 35.44 35.96 15.36
C ALA A 5 33.95 35.60 15.55
N ALA A 6 33.10 36.29 14.82
CA ALA A 6 31.67 35.93 14.76
C ALA A 6 31.48 34.61 13.96
N ILE A 7 31.09 33.55 14.64
CA ILE A 7 30.69 32.30 13.97
C ILE A 7 29.31 32.55 13.35
N ILE A 8 29.29 32.76 12.04
CA ILE A 8 28.02 32.77 11.27
C ILE A 8 27.57 31.33 11.15
N LEU A 9 26.58 30.95 11.98
CA LEU A 9 25.86 29.68 11.85
C LEU A 9 24.99 29.80 10.60
N ILE A 10 25.46 29.25 9.48
CA ILE A 10 24.66 29.13 8.26
C ILE A 10 23.59 28.10 8.54
N MET A 11 22.37 28.56 8.88
CA MET A 11 21.19 27.73 8.84
C MET A 11 20.93 27.38 7.37
N LEU A 12 21.35 26.19 6.96
CA LEU A 12 20.88 25.57 5.72
C LEU A 12 19.36 25.41 5.85
N PRO A 13 18.57 25.90 4.88
CA PRO A 13 17.14 25.66 4.91
C PRO A 13 16.93 24.14 4.87
N LEU A 14 16.12 23.61 5.80
CA LEU A 14 15.55 22.28 5.67
C LEU A 14 14.72 22.31 4.38
N SER A 15 15.34 21.99 3.25
CA SER A 15 14.59 21.76 2.01
C SER A 15 13.66 20.59 2.30
N ALA A 16 12.35 20.82 2.23
CA ALA A 16 11.40 19.74 2.22
C ALA A 16 11.88 18.76 1.15
N ALA A 17 12.27 17.55 1.58
CA ALA A 17 12.73 16.53 0.66
C ALA A 17 11.65 16.35 -0.42
N LYS A 18 11.96 16.75 -1.65
CA LYS A 18 11.12 16.43 -2.79
C LYS A 18 11.15 14.92 -2.94
N ALA A 19 9.98 14.32 -3.16
CA ALA A 19 9.92 12.92 -3.57
C ALA A 19 10.88 12.70 -4.73
N ASP A 20 11.93 11.90 -4.51
CA ASP A 20 12.88 11.54 -5.57
C ASP A 20 12.56 10.11 -6.01
N CYS A 21 11.99 9.98 -7.20
CA CYS A 21 11.56 8.70 -7.74
C CYS A 21 12.74 7.79 -8.13
N VAL A 22 13.97 8.23 -7.93
CA VAL A 22 15.19 7.43 -8.15
C VAL A 22 15.77 6.87 -6.85
N ASP A 23 15.24 7.28 -5.70
CA ASP A 23 15.67 6.72 -4.43
C ASP A 23 15.44 5.20 -4.42
N PRO A 24 16.40 4.41 -3.90
CA PRO A 24 16.22 2.97 -3.79
C PRO A 24 15.07 2.62 -2.85
N PRO A 25 14.42 1.47 -3.06
CA PRO A 25 13.39 0.99 -2.15
C PRO A 25 13.95 0.83 -0.72
N ALA A 26 13.28 1.42 0.26
CA ALA A 26 13.67 1.38 1.65
C ALA A 26 12.47 1.73 2.56
N PRO A 27 12.49 1.32 3.83
CA PRO A 27 11.51 1.76 4.83
C PRO A 27 11.42 3.29 4.89
N GLY A 28 10.20 3.82 4.87
CA GLY A 28 9.94 5.25 4.97
C GLY A 28 10.30 6.10 3.77
N VAL A 29 10.74 5.51 2.66
CA VAL A 29 11.07 6.24 1.41
C VAL A 29 9.91 7.14 0.96
N ASP A 30 10.22 8.30 0.38
CA ASP A 30 9.20 9.20 -0.16
C ASP A 30 9.12 9.09 -1.68
N TRP A 31 8.17 8.31 -2.14
CA TRP A 31 7.81 8.10 -3.53
C TRP A 31 6.45 8.71 -3.87
N THR A 32 6.09 9.80 -3.23
CA THR A 32 4.82 10.50 -3.49
C THR A 32 4.69 10.87 -4.95
N ARG A 33 3.61 10.39 -5.61
CA ARG A 33 3.30 10.61 -7.03
C ARG A 33 4.34 10.06 -8.01
N CYS A 34 5.18 9.12 -7.61
CA CYS A 34 6.11 8.45 -8.51
C CYS A 34 5.43 7.40 -9.39
N TYR A 35 6.09 7.03 -10.48
CA TYR A 35 5.58 6.09 -11.47
C TYR A 35 6.50 4.87 -11.55
N PHE A 36 5.96 3.71 -11.15
CA PHE A 36 6.68 2.44 -11.08
C PHE A 36 5.96 1.31 -11.81
N ASP A 37 5.17 1.67 -12.82
CA ASP A 37 4.42 0.70 -13.61
C ASP A 37 5.35 -0.35 -14.21
N GLU A 38 4.92 -1.62 -14.19
CA GLU A 38 5.63 -2.79 -14.76
C GLU A 38 7.00 -3.08 -14.11
N ARG A 39 7.34 -2.46 -12.99
CA ARG A 39 8.59 -2.73 -12.26
C ARG A 39 8.43 -3.85 -11.24
N SER A 40 9.56 -4.49 -10.91
CA SER A 40 9.61 -5.51 -9.85
C SER A 40 10.17 -4.92 -8.56
N PHE A 41 9.42 -5.14 -7.47
CA PHE A 41 9.75 -4.83 -6.08
C PHE A 41 9.48 -6.05 -5.20
N GLN A 42 9.68 -7.25 -5.75
CA GLN A 42 9.42 -8.50 -5.05
C GLN A 42 10.22 -8.57 -3.74
N GLY A 43 9.53 -8.84 -2.63
CA GLY A 43 10.14 -9.05 -1.32
C GLY A 43 10.82 -7.83 -0.70
N VAL A 44 10.64 -6.61 -1.26
CA VAL A 44 11.25 -5.39 -0.70
C VAL A 44 10.53 -4.90 0.53
N ASP A 45 11.27 -4.28 1.45
CA ASP A 45 10.73 -3.58 2.61
C ASP A 45 10.47 -2.10 2.24
N LEU A 46 9.18 -1.76 2.15
CA LEU A 46 8.64 -0.42 1.93
C LEU A 46 7.78 0.01 3.14
N SER A 47 8.03 -0.58 4.30
CA SER A 47 7.26 -0.26 5.50
C SER A 47 7.31 1.24 5.83
N GLY A 48 6.16 1.83 6.11
CA GLY A 48 6.03 3.25 6.40
C GLY A 48 6.33 4.19 5.23
N ALA A 49 6.55 3.69 4.01
CA ALA A 49 6.86 4.51 2.84
C ALA A 49 5.71 5.48 2.51
N LYS A 50 6.06 6.66 2.00
CA LYS A 50 5.12 7.69 1.56
C LYS A 50 4.95 7.56 0.05
N MET A 51 3.84 6.98 -0.38
CA MET A 51 3.56 6.66 -1.79
C MET A 51 2.19 7.20 -2.22
N LYS A 52 1.72 8.27 -1.60
CA LYS A 52 0.43 8.87 -1.96
C LYS A 52 0.38 9.24 -3.44
N GLY A 53 -0.58 8.66 -4.15
CA GLY A 53 -0.78 8.89 -5.58
C GLY A 53 0.30 8.29 -6.49
N ALA A 54 1.17 7.42 -5.97
CA ALA A 54 2.12 6.67 -6.79
C ALA A 54 1.39 5.63 -7.65
N THR A 55 2.02 5.21 -8.76
CA THR A 55 1.47 4.17 -9.63
C THR A 55 2.40 2.96 -9.70
N PHE A 56 1.80 1.78 -9.61
CA PHE A 56 2.41 0.46 -9.65
C PHE A 56 1.59 -0.47 -10.55
N ASN A 57 1.00 0.05 -11.63
CA ASN A 57 0.17 -0.77 -12.50
C ASN A 57 1.01 -1.88 -13.14
N ARG A 58 0.53 -3.12 -13.07
CA ARG A 58 1.23 -4.32 -13.54
C ARG A 58 2.63 -4.53 -12.93
N ALA A 59 2.93 -3.88 -11.79
CA ALA A 59 4.16 -4.10 -11.05
C ALA A 59 4.08 -5.41 -10.25
N ASP A 60 5.24 -6.01 -10.00
CA ASP A 60 5.40 -7.14 -9.09
C ASP A 60 5.85 -6.62 -7.71
N LEU A 61 4.97 -6.68 -6.73
CA LEU A 61 5.19 -6.36 -5.32
C LEU A 61 4.97 -7.61 -4.45
N SER A 62 5.00 -8.78 -5.05
CA SER A 62 4.76 -10.03 -4.32
C SER A 62 5.75 -10.18 -3.14
N ASN A 63 5.24 -10.62 -2.00
CA ASN A 63 5.98 -10.77 -0.74
C ASN A 63 6.59 -9.45 -0.19
N ALA A 64 6.26 -8.28 -0.73
CA ALA A 64 6.76 -7.01 -0.22
C ALA A 64 6.13 -6.64 1.13
N ASP A 65 6.85 -5.89 1.95
CA ASP A 65 6.31 -5.30 3.18
C ASP A 65 5.93 -3.83 2.95
N LEU A 66 4.62 -3.57 2.96
CA LEU A 66 4.00 -2.25 2.85
C LEU A 66 3.28 -1.86 4.16
N ALA A 67 3.66 -2.48 5.28
CA ALA A 67 3.06 -2.18 6.57
C ALA A 67 3.19 -0.68 6.89
N LYS A 68 2.10 -0.06 7.35
CA LYS A 68 2.01 1.38 7.69
C LYS A 68 2.31 2.35 6.53
N ALA A 69 2.48 1.87 5.30
CA ALA A 69 2.71 2.72 4.14
C ALA A 69 1.50 3.63 3.83
N ASP A 70 1.76 4.82 3.28
CA ASP A 70 0.72 5.74 2.80
C ASP A 70 0.58 5.63 1.28
N LEU A 71 -0.33 4.79 0.82
CA LEU A 71 -0.69 4.56 -0.58
C LEU A 71 -2.05 5.15 -0.95
N ARG A 72 -2.50 6.16 -0.25
CA ARG A 72 -3.77 6.81 -0.58
C ARG A 72 -3.79 7.28 -2.03
N ARG A 73 -4.87 6.95 -2.75
CA ARG A 73 -5.02 7.23 -4.19
C ARG A 73 -3.92 6.60 -5.06
N GLY A 74 -3.19 5.62 -4.54
CA GLY A 74 -2.24 4.83 -5.33
C GLY A 74 -2.97 4.00 -6.37
N LYS A 75 -2.30 3.69 -7.49
CA LYS A 75 -2.82 2.83 -8.54
C LYS A 75 -1.99 1.55 -8.61
N LEU A 76 -2.63 0.42 -8.36
CA LEU A 76 -2.03 -0.91 -8.36
C LEU A 76 -2.85 -1.84 -9.29
N ILE A 77 -3.30 -1.29 -10.42
CA ILE A 77 -4.17 -2.00 -11.36
C ILE A 77 -3.42 -3.17 -11.97
N SER A 78 -3.97 -4.38 -11.86
CA SER A 78 -3.38 -5.62 -12.37
C SER A 78 -1.98 -5.91 -11.79
N ALA A 79 -1.63 -5.36 -10.64
CA ALA A 79 -0.37 -5.65 -9.96
C ALA A 79 -0.39 -7.05 -9.33
N ASP A 80 0.78 -7.68 -9.26
CA ASP A 80 1.01 -8.87 -8.44
C ASP A 80 1.36 -8.42 -7.00
N LEU A 81 0.47 -8.77 -6.08
CA LEU A 81 0.53 -8.40 -4.67
C LEU A 81 0.37 -9.64 -3.78
N GLN A 82 0.71 -10.81 -4.31
CA GLN A 82 0.59 -12.07 -3.59
C GLN A 82 1.43 -12.04 -2.31
N SER A 83 0.84 -12.42 -1.19
CA SER A 83 1.50 -12.45 0.12
C SER A 83 2.09 -11.11 0.58
N THR A 84 1.67 -9.99 0.00
CA THR A 84 2.11 -8.64 0.40
C THR A 84 1.50 -8.25 1.74
N SER A 85 2.31 -7.62 2.60
CA SER A 85 1.83 -7.05 3.86
C SER A 85 1.38 -5.60 3.66
N PHE A 86 0.10 -5.32 3.92
CA PHE A 86 -0.47 -3.97 4.05
C PHE A 86 -0.94 -3.70 5.48
N GLU A 87 -0.30 -4.31 6.46
CA GLU A 87 -0.72 -4.16 7.85
C GLU A 87 -0.73 -2.68 8.27
N SER A 88 -1.89 -2.19 8.76
CA SER A 88 -2.07 -0.80 9.18
C SER A 88 -1.78 0.25 8.10
N ALA A 89 -1.72 -0.12 6.83
CA ALA A 89 -1.47 0.79 5.71
C ALA A 89 -2.66 1.74 5.47
N ARG A 90 -2.37 2.89 4.89
CA ARG A 90 -3.37 3.89 4.47
C ARG A 90 -3.62 3.75 2.97
N LEU A 91 -4.77 3.22 2.62
CA LEU A 91 -5.16 2.81 1.27
C LEU A 91 -6.46 3.49 0.81
N GLU A 92 -6.85 4.61 1.44
CA GLU A 92 -8.07 5.30 1.07
C GLU A 92 -8.06 5.70 -0.41
N GLU A 93 -9.08 5.34 -1.13
CA GLU A 93 -9.24 5.60 -2.57
C GLU A 93 -8.15 4.93 -3.45
N ALA A 94 -7.40 3.96 -2.94
CA ALA A 94 -6.44 3.20 -3.75
C ALA A 94 -7.18 2.29 -4.76
N ASP A 95 -6.57 2.05 -5.91
CA ASP A 95 -7.15 1.26 -7.00
C ASP A 95 -6.39 -0.06 -7.18
N PHE A 96 -7.00 -1.17 -6.80
CA PHE A 96 -6.53 -2.54 -6.93
C PHE A 96 -7.32 -3.32 -7.99
N THR A 97 -7.93 -2.64 -8.95
CA THR A 97 -8.71 -3.29 -10.00
C THR A 97 -7.91 -4.39 -10.69
N ASN A 98 -8.45 -5.61 -10.75
CA ASN A 98 -7.82 -6.81 -11.32
C ASN A 98 -6.48 -7.22 -10.67
N ALA A 99 -6.09 -6.69 -9.52
CA ALA A 99 -4.86 -7.09 -8.84
C ALA A 99 -4.95 -8.51 -8.28
N ASP A 100 -3.83 -9.22 -8.23
CA ASP A 100 -3.72 -10.48 -7.48
C ASP A 100 -3.19 -10.20 -6.06
N LEU A 101 -4.07 -10.37 -5.09
CA LEU A 101 -3.82 -10.16 -3.67
C LEU A 101 -3.87 -11.46 -2.87
N THR A 102 -3.75 -12.61 -3.55
CA THR A 102 -3.83 -13.91 -2.89
C THR A 102 -2.90 -13.97 -1.67
N GLY A 103 -3.46 -14.29 -0.51
CA GLY A 103 -2.72 -14.44 0.74
C GLY A 103 -2.18 -13.14 1.33
N ALA A 104 -2.49 -11.97 0.77
CA ALA A 104 -2.08 -10.68 1.34
C ALA A 104 -2.72 -10.42 2.70
N THR A 105 -2.12 -9.52 3.51
CA THR A 105 -2.74 -9.07 4.76
C THR A 105 -3.07 -7.58 4.72
N PHE A 106 -4.31 -7.24 5.06
CA PHE A 106 -4.80 -5.89 5.29
C PHE A 106 -5.18 -5.66 6.76
N ALA A 107 -4.58 -6.42 7.68
CA ALA A 107 -4.90 -6.31 9.10
C ALA A 107 -4.78 -4.85 9.57
N GLY A 108 -5.88 -4.27 10.09
CA GLY A 108 -5.94 -2.88 10.54
C GLY A 108 -5.82 -1.81 9.46
N ALA A 109 -5.74 -2.15 8.18
CA ALA A 109 -5.58 -1.20 7.07
C ALA A 109 -6.84 -0.35 6.83
N ASP A 110 -6.65 0.86 6.31
CA ASP A 110 -7.75 1.75 5.91
C ASP A 110 -7.98 1.69 4.40
N LEU A 111 -8.95 0.90 3.98
CA LEU A 111 -9.37 0.67 2.59
C LEU A 111 -10.66 1.44 2.24
N ARG A 112 -10.99 2.49 2.97
CA ARG A 112 -12.22 3.24 2.67
C ARG A 112 -12.22 3.77 1.24
N ARG A 113 -13.30 3.50 0.51
CA ARG A 113 -13.47 3.88 -0.91
C ARG A 113 -12.41 3.29 -1.85
N ALA A 114 -11.63 2.30 -1.42
CA ALA A 114 -10.72 1.59 -2.31
C ALA A 114 -11.50 0.82 -3.38
N ARG A 115 -10.90 0.65 -4.55
CA ARG A 115 -11.47 -0.13 -5.64
C ARG A 115 -10.78 -1.49 -5.69
N LEU A 116 -11.54 -2.53 -5.46
CA LEU A 116 -11.09 -3.93 -5.49
C LEU A 116 -11.89 -4.72 -6.55
N PHE A 117 -12.39 -4.00 -7.57
CA PHE A 117 -13.17 -4.60 -8.65
C PHE A 117 -12.38 -5.72 -9.33
N ARG A 118 -12.95 -6.94 -9.37
CA ARG A 118 -12.32 -8.15 -9.94
C ARG A 118 -10.99 -8.54 -9.32
N ALA A 119 -10.61 -8.01 -8.18
CA ALA A 119 -9.37 -8.42 -7.51
C ALA A 119 -9.47 -9.87 -7.04
N ASN A 120 -8.36 -10.58 -7.10
CA ASN A 120 -8.22 -11.88 -6.46
C ASN A 120 -7.85 -11.67 -5.00
N LEU A 121 -8.82 -11.89 -4.09
CA LEU A 121 -8.69 -11.70 -2.65
C LEU A 121 -8.73 -13.04 -1.89
N ARG A 122 -8.34 -14.12 -2.55
CA ARG A 122 -8.34 -15.45 -1.92
C ARG A 122 -7.37 -15.50 -0.74
N ASN A 123 -7.86 -16.04 0.38
CA ASN A 123 -7.08 -16.20 1.62
C ASN A 123 -6.52 -14.88 2.20
N VAL A 124 -7.07 -13.74 1.84
CA VAL A 124 -6.67 -12.43 2.39
C VAL A 124 -7.11 -12.31 3.85
N ASN A 125 -6.28 -11.66 4.66
CA ASN A 125 -6.63 -11.30 6.03
C ASN A 125 -7.12 -9.84 6.12
N PHE A 126 -8.42 -9.63 6.37
CA PHE A 126 -9.03 -8.31 6.58
C PHE A 126 -9.29 -7.97 8.05
N THR A 127 -8.71 -8.70 8.99
CA THR A 127 -8.95 -8.48 10.43
C THR A 127 -8.76 -7.01 10.82
N GLY A 128 -9.80 -6.36 11.33
CA GLY A 128 -9.75 -4.95 11.74
C GLY A 128 -9.66 -3.94 10.60
N ALA A 129 -9.71 -4.36 9.35
CA ALA A 129 -9.66 -3.45 8.19
C ALA A 129 -10.93 -2.58 8.09
N ARG A 130 -10.79 -1.39 7.52
CA ARG A 130 -11.87 -0.43 7.30
C ARG A 130 -12.29 -0.43 5.84
N LEU A 131 -13.38 -1.12 5.51
CA LEU A 131 -13.87 -1.32 4.13
C LEU A 131 -15.05 -0.40 3.74
N ARG A 132 -15.37 0.63 4.52
CA ARG A 132 -16.53 1.48 4.24
C ARG A 132 -16.44 2.14 2.86
N GLY A 133 -17.40 1.78 1.99
CA GLY A 133 -17.47 2.29 0.61
C GLY A 133 -16.43 1.68 -0.34
N ALA A 134 -15.73 0.63 0.07
CA ALA A 134 -14.87 -0.12 -0.84
C ALA A 134 -15.73 -0.85 -1.89
N ASP A 135 -15.25 -0.85 -3.15
CA ASP A 135 -15.88 -1.58 -4.26
C ASP A 135 -15.25 -2.97 -4.37
N LEU A 136 -16.01 -3.98 -3.96
CA LEU A 136 -15.62 -5.40 -4.01
C LEU A 136 -16.32 -6.15 -5.16
N LEU A 137 -16.99 -5.44 -6.08
CA LEU A 137 -17.77 -6.09 -7.13
C LEU A 137 -16.90 -7.07 -7.94
N GLU A 138 -17.38 -8.30 -8.10
CA GLU A 138 -16.70 -9.42 -8.77
C GLU A 138 -15.37 -9.86 -8.13
N ALA A 139 -14.94 -9.30 -7.00
CA ALA A 139 -13.74 -9.77 -6.29
C ALA A 139 -13.94 -11.18 -5.73
N ASP A 140 -12.91 -12.01 -5.80
CA ASP A 140 -12.93 -13.37 -5.23
C ASP A 140 -12.41 -13.35 -3.78
N LEU A 141 -13.30 -13.52 -2.83
CA LEU A 141 -13.05 -13.51 -1.39
C LEU A 141 -12.94 -14.92 -0.78
N SER A 142 -12.82 -15.96 -1.59
CA SER A 142 -12.79 -17.34 -1.10
C SER A 142 -11.67 -17.54 -0.06
N GLY A 143 -12.02 -18.08 1.10
CA GLY A 143 -11.08 -18.33 2.20
C GLY A 143 -10.58 -17.08 2.93
N ALA A 144 -11.00 -15.87 2.54
CA ALA A 144 -10.57 -14.64 3.22
C ALA A 144 -11.08 -14.59 4.67
N THR A 145 -10.23 -14.12 5.59
CA THR A 145 -10.64 -13.80 6.97
C THR A 145 -11.25 -12.41 6.99
N TRP A 146 -12.51 -12.33 7.45
CA TRP A 146 -13.27 -11.07 7.42
C TRP A 146 -12.85 -10.10 8.53
N ILE A 147 -13.38 -8.88 8.48
CA ILE A 147 -13.01 -7.76 9.35
C ILE A 147 -13.15 -8.02 10.86
N ASP A 148 -14.00 -8.97 11.24
CA ASP A 148 -14.18 -9.38 12.65
C ASP A 148 -13.08 -10.33 13.16
N GLY A 149 -12.17 -10.76 12.26
CA GLY A 149 -11.09 -11.68 12.54
C GLY A 149 -11.53 -13.12 12.86
N LYS A 150 -12.81 -13.45 12.71
CA LYS A 150 -13.42 -14.74 13.06
C LYS A 150 -14.08 -15.44 11.88
N ARG A 151 -14.77 -14.67 11.03
CA ARG A 151 -15.48 -15.24 9.88
C ARG A 151 -14.48 -15.50 8.76
N GLN A 152 -14.51 -16.71 8.24
CA GLN A 152 -13.90 -17.05 6.96
C GLN A 152 -14.99 -17.04 5.88
N CYS A 153 -14.69 -16.39 4.77
CA CYS A 153 -15.56 -16.36 3.61
C CYS A 153 -15.54 -17.73 2.94
N ALA A 154 -16.72 -18.29 2.67
CA ALA A 154 -16.85 -19.59 2.02
C ALA A 154 -16.23 -19.58 0.61
N GLU A 155 -15.88 -20.76 0.11
CA GLU A 155 -15.47 -20.92 -1.28
C GLU A 155 -16.55 -20.40 -2.23
N GLY A 156 -16.17 -19.68 -3.28
CA GLY A 156 -17.09 -19.02 -4.21
C GLY A 156 -17.70 -17.72 -3.71
N SER A 157 -17.19 -17.13 -2.60
CA SER A 157 -17.59 -15.80 -2.14
C SER A 157 -17.15 -14.74 -3.13
N LYS A 158 -18.08 -14.16 -3.89
CA LYS A 158 -17.81 -13.10 -4.87
C LYS A 158 -18.53 -11.83 -4.49
N GLY A 159 -17.78 -10.71 -4.46
CA GLY A 159 -18.30 -9.38 -4.15
C GLY A 159 -18.72 -9.18 -2.69
N GLN A 160 -18.94 -10.25 -1.95
CA GLN A 160 -19.29 -10.25 -0.53
C GLN A 160 -18.83 -11.53 0.16
N CYS A 161 -18.48 -11.44 1.43
CA CYS A 161 -18.15 -12.58 2.28
C CYS A 161 -19.42 -13.34 2.67
N ARG A 162 -19.55 -14.60 2.28
CA ARG A 162 -20.67 -15.52 2.58
C ARG A 162 -20.24 -16.59 3.55
#